data_5a4ca832e444e34f78166e19e3f9eedc
#
_entry.id   5a4ca832e444e34f78166e19e3f9eedc
#
_cell.length_a   1.000
_cell.length_b   1.000
_cell.length_c   1.000
_cell.angle_alpha   90.00
_cell.angle_beta   90.00
_cell.angle_gamma   90.00
#
_symmetry.space_group_name_H-M   'P 1'
#
loop_
_entity.id
_entity.type
_entity.pdbx_description
1 polymer ?
#
loop_
_entity_poly.entity_id
_entity_poly.type
_entity_poly.pdbx_seq_one_letter_code
_entity_poly.pdbx_strand_id
1 'polypeptide(L)'
;MFDLKAIVHIGTEKTGTTSIQRYLYLNRKKLKNAGFHFIQSAGKTNNRAIPAYCISDDRNDDFFRVEGIATPQEREDFRRIFIKKFESEIHSVPGNIHTFIISSEHLHSRIRSEAEMDNVHNLLSAYF
;
A
#
# COMPACT_ATOMS: atom_id res chain seq x y z
N MET A 1 -5.19 4.58 23.69
CA MET A 1 -4.96 4.64 22.25
C MET A 1 -3.62 4.01 21.91
N PHE A 2 -3.57 3.16 20.94
CA PHE A 2 -2.31 2.52 20.51
C PHE A 2 -1.55 3.46 19.59
N ASP A 3 -0.22 3.47 19.72
CA ASP A 3 0.63 3.96 18.66
C ASP A 3 0.53 2.99 17.49
N LEU A 4 0.04 3.46 16.36
CA LEU A 4 -0.15 2.63 15.18
C LEU A 4 1.20 2.30 14.54
N LYS A 5 1.37 1.05 14.17
CA LYS A 5 2.58 0.54 13.51
C LYS A 5 2.22 -0.03 12.14
N ALA A 6 3.18 -0.04 11.25
CA ALA A 6 3.05 -0.73 9.98
C ALA A 6 4.16 -1.76 9.81
N ILE A 7 3.77 -2.96 9.41
CA ILE A 7 4.69 -3.98 8.89
C ILE A 7 4.61 -3.88 7.38
N VAL A 8 5.72 -3.59 6.74
CA VAL A 8 5.79 -3.42 5.29
C VAL A 8 6.59 -4.57 4.69
N HIS A 9 5.89 -5.49 4.03
CA HIS A 9 6.49 -6.61 3.33
C HIS A 9 6.77 -6.18 1.90
N ILE A 10 8.04 -5.96 1.59
CA ILE A 10 8.47 -5.51 0.26
C ILE A 10 8.87 -6.67 -0.65
N GLY A 11 9.02 -7.87 -0.10
CA GLY A 11 9.44 -9.10 -0.78
C GLY A 11 10.71 -8.92 -1.56
N THR A 12 10.97 -9.82 -2.46
CA THR A 12 11.42 -9.53 -3.82
C THR A 12 10.46 -10.26 -4.74
N GLU A 13 10.40 -9.91 -6.00
CA GLU A 13 9.56 -10.62 -6.96
C GLU A 13 9.99 -12.09 -7.05
N LYS A 14 9.02 -12.99 -7.24
CA LYS A 14 9.24 -14.45 -7.39
C LYS A 14 9.85 -15.13 -6.16
N THR A 15 9.59 -14.62 -4.95
CA THR A 15 10.05 -15.23 -3.69
C THR A 15 8.89 -15.70 -2.81
N GLY A 16 7.75 -16.08 -3.42
CA GLY A 16 6.57 -16.55 -2.67
C GLY A 16 5.66 -15.44 -2.17
N THR A 17 5.86 -14.19 -2.63
CA THR A 17 5.04 -13.03 -2.23
C THR A 17 3.56 -13.23 -2.51
N THR A 18 3.20 -13.83 -3.65
CA THR A 18 1.80 -14.12 -4.01
C THR A 18 1.15 -15.03 -2.97
N SER A 19 1.86 -16.05 -2.50
CA SER A 19 1.34 -16.96 -1.47
C SER A 19 1.16 -16.26 -0.12
N ILE A 20 2.10 -15.40 0.27
CA ILE A 20 2.01 -14.60 1.49
C ILE A 20 0.81 -13.65 1.41
N GLN A 21 0.67 -12.92 0.31
CA GLN A 21 -0.42 -11.96 0.11
C GLN A 21 -1.78 -12.64 0.13
N ARG A 22 -1.89 -13.81 -0.52
CA ARG A 22 -3.11 -14.60 -0.50
C ARG A 22 -3.45 -15.10 0.91
N TYR A 23 -2.46 -15.57 1.64
CA TYR A 23 -2.62 -15.97 3.04
C TYR A 23 -3.14 -14.81 3.88
N LEU A 24 -2.54 -13.65 3.79
CA LEU A 24 -2.96 -12.46 4.51
C LEU A 24 -4.42 -12.10 4.20
N TYR A 25 -4.78 -12.13 2.94
CA TYR A 25 -6.14 -11.83 2.51
C TYR A 25 -7.16 -12.85 3.04
N LEU A 26 -6.85 -14.14 2.91
CA LEU A 26 -7.75 -15.20 3.36
C LEU A 26 -7.93 -15.23 4.88
N ASN A 27 -6.91 -14.77 5.61
CA ASN A 27 -6.91 -14.77 7.07
C ASN A 27 -7.15 -13.38 7.67
N ARG A 28 -7.60 -12.42 6.89
CA ARG A 28 -7.71 -11.02 7.35
C ARG A 28 -8.65 -10.85 8.55
N LYS A 29 -9.68 -11.69 8.67
CA LYS A 29 -10.58 -11.66 9.84
C LYS A 29 -9.88 -12.14 11.11
N LYS A 30 -9.11 -13.23 11.02
CA LYS A 30 -8.33 -13.76 12.14
C LYS A 30 -7.26 -12.76 12.56
N LEU A 31 -6.59 -12.16 11.61
CA LEU A 31 -5.60 -11.11 11.85
C LEU A 31 -6.22 -9.93 12.58
N LYS A 32 -7.40 -9.50 12.14
CA LYS A 32 -8.12 -8.39 12.77
C LYS A 32 -8.46 -8.69 14.23
N ASN A 33 -8.90 -9.89 14.53
CA ASN A 33 -9.15 -10.31 15.90
C ASN A 33 -7.89 -10.29 16.77
N ALA A 34 -6.72 -10.48 16.17
CA ALA A 34 -5.43 -10.43 16.86
C ALA A 34 -4.79 -9.02 16.89
N GLY A 35 -5.48 -8.01 16.39
CA GLY A 35 -5.00 -6.62 16.39
C GLY A 35 -4.26 -6.18 15.13
N PHE A 36 -4.32 -6.96 14.05
CA PHE A 36 -3.64 -6.66 12.78
C PHE A 36 -4.66 -6.38 11.68
N HIS A 37 -4.42 -5.34 10.90
CA HIS A 37 -5.25 -5.02 9.74
C HIS A 37 -4.41 -5.07 8.47
N PHE A 38 -4.79 -5.95 7.54
CA PHE A 38 -4.17 -6.00 6.22
C PHE A 38 -4.82 -4.94 5.32
N ILE A 39 -4.04 -3.99 4.82
CA ILE A 39 -4.54 -2.89 3.97
C ILE A 39 -5.23 -3.45 2.73
N GLN A 40 -6.42 -2.92 2.43
CA GLN A 40 -7.24 -3.31 1.28
C GLN A 40 -7.42 -2.20 0.26
N SER A 41 -7.37 -0.94 0.69
CA SER A 41 -7.56 0.22 -0.20
C SER A 41 -6.50 0.35 -1.28
N ALA A 42 -5.31 -0.21 -1.04
CA ALA A 42 -4.20 -0.17 -1.98
C ALA A 42 -4.13 -1.39 -2.90
N GLY A 43 -5.07 -2.30 -2.80
CA GLY A 43 -5.14 -3.55 -3.54
C GLY A 43 -5.50 -4.71 -2.61
N LYS A 44 -6.28 -5.63 -3.12
CA LYS A 44 -6.89 -6.71 -2.35
C LYS A 44 -5.85 -7.67 -1.76
N THR A 45 -4.82 -8.01 -2.52
CA THR A 45 -3.73 -8.90 -2.10
C THR A 45 -2.39 -8.20 -2.23
N ASN A 46 -2.05 -7.71 -3.40
CA ASN A 46 -0.87 -6.89 -3.64
C ASN A 46 -1.26 -5.42 -3.48
N ASN A 47 -0.69 -4.73 -2.50
CA ASN A 47 -0.97 -3.33 -2.25
C ASN A 47 -0.25 -2.42 -3.26
N ARG A 48 -0.43 -2.70 -4.53
CA ARG A 48 0.30 -2.11 -5.65
C ARG A 48 0.06 -0.61 -5.83
N ALA A 49 -1.05 -0.09 -5.35
CA ALA A 49 -1.32 1.34 -5.42
C ALA A 49 -0.33 2.17 -4.59
N ILE A 50 0.29 1.59 -3.56
CA ILE A 50 1.28 2.31 -2.75
C ILE A 50 2.53 2.65 -3.56
N PRO A 51 3.25 1.70 -4.18
CA PRO A 51 4.38 2.06 -5.03
C PRO A 51 3.97 2.95 -6.21
N ALA A 52 2.80 2.72 -6.81
CA ALA A 52 2.31 3.56 -7.89
C ALA A 52 2.09 5.03 -7.45
N TYR A 53 1.59 5.23 -6.24
CA TYR A 53 1.44 6.56 -5.65
C TYR A 53 2.80 7.26 -5.45
N CYS A 54 3.84 6.49 -5.16
CA CYS A 54 5.14 7.02 -4.73
C CYS A 54 6.15 7.24 -5.85
N ILE A 55 5.98 6.64 -7.03
CA ILE A 55 6.93 6.83 -8.13
C ILE A 55 6.86 8.24 -8.72
N SER A 56 7.97 8.69 -9.29
CA SER A 56 8.10 10.02 -9.86
C SER A 56 7.20 10.23 -11.09
N ASP A 57 6.74 11.45 -11.32
CA ASP A 57 5.80 11.80 -12.39
C ASP A 57 6.33 11.50 -13.81
N ASP A 58 7.65 11.53 -13.98
CA ASP A 58 8.32 11.26 -15.25
C ASP A 58 8.50 9.78 -15.54
N ARG A 59 8.03 8.90 -14.64
CA ARG A 59 8.14 7.45 -14.79
C ARG A 59 6.78 6.81 -14.97
N ASN A 60 6.74 5.78 -15.84
CA ASN A 60 5.57 4.95 -16.06
C ASN A 60 5.63 3.65 -15.26
N ASP A 61 4.46 3.07 -15.03
CA ASP A 61 4.31 1.73 -14.47
C ASP A 61 3.09 1.06 -15.09
N ASP A 62 3.14 -0.25 -15.21
CA ASP A 62 2.03 -1.06 -15.72
C ASP A 62 0.72 -0.82 -14.96
N PHE A 63 0.81 -0.46 -13.69
CA PHE A 63 -0.34 -0.10 -12.88
C PHE A 63 -1.21 0.96 -13.58
N PHE A 64 -0.60 2.01 -14.09
CA PHE A 64 -1.34 3.11 -14.74
C PHE A 64 -2.02 2.64 -16.01
N ARG A 65 -1.37 1.79 -16.79
CA ARG A 65 -1.97 1.23 -18.01
C ARG A 65 -3.19 0.36 -17.68
N VAL A 66 -3.05 -0.52 -16.68
CA VAL A 66 -4.14 -1.42 -16.25
C VAL A 66 -5.33 -0.63 -15.70
N GLU A 67 -5.07 0.45 -14.97
CA GLU A 67 -6.11 1.28 -14.36
C GLU A 67 -6.65 2.36 -15.31
N GLY A 68 -6.15 2.43 -16.54
CA GLY A 68 -6.60 3.43 -17.51
C GLY A 68 -6.16 4.86 -17.20
N ILE A 69 -5.01 5.02 -16.53
CA ILE A 69 -4.46 6.31 -16.15
C ILE A 69 -3.39 6.69 -17.17
N ALA A 70 -3.69 7.67 -18.03
CA ALA A 70 -2.83 8.03 -19.16
C ALA A 70 -2.27 9.46 -19.07
N THR A 71 -2.99 10.39 -18.44
CA THR A 71 -2.63 11.80 -18.43
C THR A 71 -2.13 12.24 -17.05
N PRO A 72 -1.34 13.35 -16.97
CA PRO A 72 -0.94 13.92 -15.68
C PRO A 72 -2.13 14.25 -14.77
N GLN A 73 -3.24 14.73 -15.33
CA GLN A 73 -4.44 15.04 -14.57
C GLN A 73 -5.07 13.78 -13.99
N GLU A 74 -5.15 12.71 -14.77
CA GLU A 74 -5.65 11.41 -14.30
C GLU A 74 -4.77 10.84 -13.19
N ARG A 75 -3.46 11.07 -13.26
CA ARG A 75 -2.51 10.67 -12.22
C ARG A 75 -2.72 11.44 -10.92
N GLU A 76 -2.96 12.74 -11.01
CA GLU A 76 -3.32 13.56 -9.84
C GLU A 76 -4.64 13.11 -9.23
N ASP A 77 -5.64 12.80 -10.05
CA ASP A 77 -6.93 12.29 -9.61
C ASP A 77 -6.77 10.94 -8.88
N PHE A 78 -5.92 10.07 -9.41
CA PHE A 78 -5.58 8.80 -8.77
C PHE A 78 -4.99 9.04 -7.37
N ARG A 79 -4.01 9.92 -7.24
CA ARG A 79 -3.37 10.22 -5.95
C ARG A 79 -4.38 10.75 -4.94
N ARG A 80 -5.22 11.67 -5.36
CA ARG A 80 -6.24 12.28 -4.50
C ARG A 80 -7.27 11.24 -4.02
N ILE A 81 -7.73 10.39 -4.92
CA ILE A 81 -8.72 9.36 -4.60
C ILE A 81 -8.09 8.28 -3.71
N PHE A 82 -6.88 7.85 -4.05
CA PHE A 82 -6.17 6.84 -3.27
C PHE A 82 -5.94 7.29 -1.84
N ILE A 83 -5.42 8.50 -1.63
CA ILE A 83 -5.11 8.97 -0.29
C ILE A 83 -6.36 9.07 0.59
N LYS A 84 -7.49 9.47 0.03
CA LYS A 84 -8.76 9.51 0.75
C LYS A 84 -9.22 8.12 1.20
N LYS A 85 -9.11 7.14 0.31
CA LYS A 85 -9.48 5.75 0.63
C LYS A 85 -8.54 5.16 1.68
N PHE A 86 -7.25 5.40 1.53
CA PHE A 86 -6.22 4.91 2.45
C PHE A 86 -6.42 5.48 3.86
N GLU A 87 -6.58 6.77 3.95
CA GLU A 87 -6.83 7.45 5.22
C GLU A 87 -8.14 7.00 5.87
N SER A 88 -9.20 6.90 5.09
CA SER A 88 -10.50 6.41 5.57
C SER A 88 -10.39 4.98 6.12
N GLU A 89 -9.66 4.12 5.44
CA GLU A 89 -9.43 2.74 5.90
C GLU A 89 -8.70 2.74 7.26
N ILE A 90 -7.62 3.49 7.37
CA ILE A 90 -6.84 3.55 8.61
C ILE A 90 -7.68 4.07 9.77
N HIS A 91 -8.51 5.09 9.55
CA HIS A 91 -9.32 5.70 10.60
C HIS A 91 -10.59 4.91 10.95
N SER A 92 -10.99 3.96 10.13
CA SER A 92 -12.24 3.21 10.34
C SER A 92 -12.06 1.82 10.93
N VAL A 93 -10.84 1.40 11.24
CA VAL A 93 -10.60 0.08 11.84
C VAL A 93 -11.12 0.01 13.27
N PRO A 94 -11.46 -1.20 13.77
CA PRO A 94 -11.81 -1.38 15.17
C PRO A 94 -10.71 -0.93 16.14
N GLY A 95 -11.10 -0.52 17.35
CA GLY A 95 -10.17 0.03 18.34
C GLY A 95 -9.09 -0.93 18.86
N ASN A 96 -9.24 -2.23 18.60
CA ASN A 96 -8.23 -3.22 18.98
C ASN A 96 -7.05 -3.29 17.99
N ILE A 97 -7.14 -2.64 16.83
CA ILE A 97 -6.08 -2.67 15.82
C ILE A 97 -4.91 -1.79 16.28
N HIS A 98 -3.73 -2.37 16.31
CA HIS A 98 -2.49 -1.68 16.67
C HIS A 98 -1.44 -1.74 15.55
N THR A 99 -1.59 -2.66 14.58
CA THR A 99 -0.60 -2.88 13.54
C THR A 99 -1.28 -3.09 12.20
N PHE A 100 -0.83 -2.34 11.21
CA PHE A 100 -1.27 -2.48 9.82
C PHE A 100 -0.24 -3.28 9.05
N ILE A 101 -0.69 -4.10 8.12
CA ILE A 101 0.18 -4.89 7.25
C ILE A 101 0.02 -4.38 5.83
N ILE A 102 1.13 -4.10 5.19
CA ILE A 102 1.22 -3.67 3.79
C ILE A 102 2.12 -4.66 3.10
N SER A 103 1.73 -5.13 1.92
CA SER A 103 2.55 -6.07 1.15
C SER A 103 2.51 -5.75 -0.34
N SER A 104 3.66 -5.45 -0.91
CA SER A 104 3.85 -5.33 -2.35
C SER A 104 5.31 -5.51 -2.72
N GLU A 105 5.59 -6.49 -3.56
CA GLU A 105 6.93 -6.69 -4.14
C GLU A 105 7.33 -5.53 -5.07
N HIS A 106 6.36 -4.76 -5.54
CA HIS A 106 6.61 -3.58 -6.37
C HIS A 106 7.26 -2.43 -5.58
N LEU A 107 7.18 -2.44 -4.25
CA LEU A 107 7.98 -1.54 -3.42
C LEU A 107 9.48 -1.79 -3.60
N HIS A 108 9.87 -3.03 -3.79
CA HIS A 108 11.27 -3.38 -4.07
C HIS A 108 11.65 -3.05 -5.53
N SER A 109 10.82 -3.44 -6.49
CA SER A 109 11.19 -3.38 -7.91
C SER A 109 10.93 -2.03 -8.57
N ARG A 110 9.98 -1.23 -8.06
CA ARG A 110 9.57 0.02 -8.71
C ARG A 110 10.11 1.28 -8.07
N ILE A 111 10.43 1.25 -6.78
CA ILE A 111 11.05 2.39 -6.08
C ILE A 111 12.55 2.37 -6.37
N ARG A 112 13.04 3.37 -7.09
CA ARG A 112 14.39 3.35 -7.66
C ARG A 112 15.25 4.58 -7.35
N SER A 113 14.66 5.61 -6.74
CA SER A 113 15.37 6.83 -6.42
C SER A 113 15.19 7.19 -4.95
N GLU A 114 16.08 8.04 -4.44
CA GLU A 114 15.97 8.60 -3.10
C GLU A 114 14.70 9.42 -2.94
N ALA A 115 14.33 10.20 -3.96
CA ALA A 115 13.10 10.99 -3.95
C ALA A 115 11.85 10.09 -3.86
N GLU A 116 11.84 8.97 -4.58
CA GLU A 116 10.73 8.01 -4.50
C GLU A 116 10.69 7.31 -3.15
N MET A 117 11.82 6.99 -2.56
CA MET A 117 11.89 6.45 -1.21
C MET A 117 11.39 7.45 -0.19
N ASP A 118 11.72 8.73 -0.34
CA ASP A 118 11.18 9.80 0.50
C ASP A 118 9.65 9.86 0.40
N ASN A 119 9.10 9.66 -0.79
CA ASN A 119 7.66 9.62 -0.98
C ASN A 119 7.01 8.46 -0.19
N VAL A 120 7.65 7.29 -0.19
CA VAL A 120 7.18 6.14 0.62
C VAL A 120 7.23 6.49 2.10
N HIS A 121 8.34 7.03 2.56
CA HIS A 121 8.53 7.43 3.95
C HIS A 121 7.49 8.46 4.37
N ASN A 122 7.28 9.50 3.57
CA ASN A 122 6.32 10.57 3.86
C ASN A 122 4.88 10.05 3.90
N LEU A 123 4.53 9.15 2.98
CA LEU A 123 3.19 8.54 2.99
C LEU A 123 2.96 7.75 4.28
N LEU A 124 3.88 6.88 4.64
CA LEU A 124 3.69 5.98 5.77
C LEU A 124 3.84 6.70 7.12
N SER A 125 4.79 7.60 7.26
CA SER A 125 5.02 8.32 8.51
C SER A 125 3.91 9.31 8.86
N ALA A 126 3.03 9.64 7.93
CA ALA A 126 1.84 10.44 8.22
C ALA A 126 0.83 9.69 9.11
N TYR A 127 0.90 8.36 9.14
CA TYR A 127 -0.09 7.52 9.84
C TYR A 127 0.52 6.57 10.87
N PHE A 128 1.80 6.25 10.75
CA PHE A 128 2.44 5.19 11.56
C PHE A 128 3.69 5.64 12.30
#